data_ab58cb5a546e5ca32d0a6eee11b4423f
#
_entry.id   ab58cb5a546e5ca32d0a6eee11b4423f
#
_cell.length_a   1.000
_cell.length_b   1.000
_cell.length_c   1.000
_cell.angle_alpha   90.00
_cell.angle_beta   90.00
_cell.angle_gamma   90.00
#
_symmetry.space_group_name_H-M   'P 1'
#
loop_
_entity.id
_entity.type
_entity.pdbx_description
1 polymer ?
#
loop_
_entity_poly.entity_id
_entity_poly.type
_entity_poly.pdbx_seq_one_letter_code
_entity_poly.pdbx_strand_id
1 'polypeptide(L)'
;VKLAILSCSPKCYSTRRLLEAAKQRGYPARIFDTLKFSIDLQAGVPDLYYRGKVFSGYNAALPRIGASITYFGTAVVRQFEQMDVFTANSSTGIGNSRDKLRCMQILSRHQIGMPQTTFVRNKSDVLPAIERVGGAPVVIKLLEGTQGVGVILAETVKIAEAIIETLHSTRQNVLVQKFVAESRGRDVRAFVVGDRVVAAMRRTAQGQEFRSNVHRGGKAEAIELNDAFKDAAVRSAQIMGLRVAGVDMLEAQDGPQV
;
A
#
# COMPACT_ATOMS: atom_id res chain seq x y z
N VAL A 1 -18.33 -19.51 11.00
CA VAL A 1 -17.33 -18.44 11.11
C VAL A 1 -18.08 -17.11 11.22
N LYS A 2 -17.85 -16.37 12.30
CA LYS A 2 -18.38 -15.03 12.52
C LYS A 2 -17.30 -13.99 12.20
N LEU A 3 -17.60 -13.03 11.32
CA LEU A 3 -16.65 -12.15 10.71
C LEU A 3 -16.75 -10.71 11.21
N ALA A 4 -15.64 -10.11 11.66
CA ALA A 4 -15.51 -8.70 11.97
C ALA A 4 -14.88 -7.96 10.77
N ILE A 5 -15.56 -6.97 10.22
CA ILE A 5 -15.01 -6.06 9.20
C ILE A 5 -14.58 -4.78 9.90
N LEU A 6 -13.27 -4.52 9.95
CA LEU A 6 -12.69 -3.36 10.62
C LEU A 6 -12.59 -2.18 9.64
N SER A 7 -13.41 -1.14 9.83
CA SER A 7 -13.43 0.01 8.91
C SER A 7 -13.96 1.27 9.58
N CYS A 8 -13.24 2.38 9.48
CA CYS A 8 -13.72 3.70 9.89
C CYS A 8 -14.75 4.32 8.92
N SER A 9 -14.96 3.69 7.76
CA SER A 9 -15.89 4.15 6.73
C SER A 9 -16.94 3.08 6.41
N PRO A 10 -17.93 2.84 7.28
CA PRO A 10 -18.92 1.78 7.11
C PRO A 10 -19.80 1.98 5.88
N LYS A 11 -19.98 3.21 5.42
CA LYS A 11 -20.80 3.56 4.25
C LYS A 11 -20.03 3.46 2.93
N CYS A 12 -18.73 3.29 2.94
CA CYS A 12 -17.92 3.19 1.72
C CYS A 12 -18.32 1.94 0.94
N TYR A 13 -18.34 2.08 -0.39
CA TYR A 13 -18.78 1.02 -1.33
C TYR A 13 -18.14 -0.32 -1.03
N SER A 14 -16.81 -0.39 -0.96
CA SER A 14 -16.09 -1.64 -0.75
C SER A 14 -16.35 -2.28 0.62
N THR A 15 -16.57 -1.48 1.68
CA THR A 15 -16.93 -2.01 3.00
C THR A 15 -18.33 -2.64 2.98
N ARG A 16 -19.30 -1.98 2.31
CA ARG A 16 -20.65 -2.53 2.14
C ARG A 16 -20.64 -3.81 1.32
N ARG A 17 -19.89 -3.83 0.19
CA ARG A 17 -19.77 -5.02 -0.66
C ARG A 17 -19.19 -6.23 0.08
N LEU A 18 -18.21 -6.02 0.98
CA LEU A 18 -17.69 -7.09 1.83
C LEU A 18 -18.76 -7.63 2.78
N LEU A 19 -19.54 -6.76 3.41
CA LEU A 19 -20.64 -7.19 4.28
C LEU A 19 -21.72 -7.95 3.51
N GLU A 20 -22.11 -7.47 2.34
CA GLU A 20 -23.08 -8.14 1.46
C GLU A 20 -22.58 -9.51 1.01
N ALA A 21 -21.31 -9.59 0.56
CA ALA A 21 -20.70 -10.83 0.11
C ALA A 21 -20.59 -11.87 1.25
N ALA A 22 -20.30 -11.44 2.48
CA ALA A 22 -20.31 -12.32 3.64
C ALA A 22 -21.71 -12.88 3.90
N LYS A 23 -22.74 -12.03 3.90
CA LYS A 23 -24.13 -12.43 4.10
C LYS A 23 -24.62 -13.39 3.02
N GLN A 24 -24.32 -13.12 1.75
CA GLN A 24 -24.68 -14.00 0.62
C GLN A 24 -24.07 -15.40 0.73
N ARG A 25 -22.92 -15.53 1.41
CA ARG A 25 -22.24 -16.80 1.68
C ARG A 25 -22.65 -17.44 3.00
N GLY A 26 -23.65 -16.89 3.69
CA GLY A 26 -24.14 -17.42 4.97
C GLY A 26 -23.23 -17.14 6.17
N TYR A 27 -22.25 -16.22 6.05
CA TYR A 27 -21.38 -15.86 7.17
C TYR A 27 -21.96 -14.67 7.95
N PRO A 28 -22.26 -14.82 9.26
CA PRO A 28 -22.58 -13.71 10.11
C PRO A 28 -21.43 -12.69 10.13
N ALA A 29 -21.70 -11.48 9.69
CA ALA A 29 -20.67 -10.44 9.58
C ALA A 29 -21.18 -9.11 10.13
N ARG A 30 -20.28 -8.32 10.72
CA ARG A 30 -20.57 -6.97 11.20
C ARG A 30 -19.39 -6.04 10.96
N ILE A 31 -19.70 -4.78 10.64
CA ILE A 31 -18.71 -3.72 10.49
C ILE A 31 -18.47 -3.06 11.85
N PHE A 32 -17.21 -2.88 12.20
CA PHE A 32 -16.75 -2.20 13.40
C PHE A 32 -15.86 -1.02 13.03
N ASP A 33 -16.16 0.13 13.60
CA ASP A 33 -15.30 1.31 13.49
C ASP A 33 -14.01 1.05 14.28
N THR A 34 -12.90 0.95 13.56
CA THR A 34 -11.58 0.59 14.14
C THR A 34 -11.17 1.51 15.29
N LEU A 35 -11.53 2.80 15.23
CA LEU A 35 -11.17 3.79 16.25
C LEU A 35 -12.02 3.69 17.53
N LYS A 36 -13.00 2.79 17.59
CA LYS A 36 -13.88 2.60 18.76
C LYS A 36 -13.53 1.36 19.58
N PHE A 37 -12.40 0.74 19.25
CA PHE A 37 -11.82 -0.29 20.10
C PHE A 37 -10.97 0.31 21.23
N SER A 38 -10.93 -0.38 22.34
CA SER A 38 -9.93 -0.20 23.40
C SER A 38 -9.20 -1.54 23.57
N ILE A 39 -7.90 -1.46 23.78
CA ILE A 39 -7.03 -2.61 23.98
C ILE A 39 -6.75 -2.70 25.48
N ASP A 40 -7.08 -3.84 26.08
CA ASP A 40 -6.75 -4.11 27.46
C ASP A 40 -5.57 -5.08 27.54
N LEU A 41 -4.57 -4.74 28.34
CA LEU A 41 -3.31 -5.47 28.44
C LEU A 41 -3.12 -5.95 29.86
N GLN A 42 -3.51 -7.20 30.11
CA GLN A 42 -3.27 -7.88 31.36
C GLN A 42 -2.51 -9.18 31.08
N ALA A 43 -1.60 -9.56 31.98
CA ALA A 43 -0.80 -10.76 31.82
C ALA A 43 -1.70 -12.02 31.64
N GLY A 44 -1.51 -12.72 30.51
CA GLY A 44 -2.23 -13.93 30.17
C GLY A 44 -3.67 -13.72 29.64
N VAL A 45 -4.16 -12.48 29.59
CA VAL A 45 -5.52 -12.16 29.14
C VAL A 45 -5.48 -10.99 28.15
N PRO A 46 -5.18 -11.22 26.86
CA PRO A 46 -5.24 -10.19 25.85
C PRO A 46 -6.71 -9.94 25.47
N ASP A 47 -7.26 -8.77 25.80
CA ASP A 47 -8.65 -8.44 25.56
C ASP A 47 -8.85 -7.21 24.66
N LEU A 48 -9.99 -7.19 23.99
CA LEU A 48 -10.53 -6.05 23.25
C LEU A 48 -11.89 -5.64 23.79
N TYR A 49 -12.10 -4.34 23.86
CA TYR A 49 -13.41 -3.75 24.13
C TYR A 49 -13.84 -2.92 22.93
N TYR A 50 -15.12 -3.02 22.59
CA TYR A 50 -15.73 -2.17 21.58
C TYR A 50 -16.80 -1.30 22.23
N ARG A 51 -16.58 0.02 22.22
CA ARG A 51 -17.47 0.99 22.91
C ARG A 51 -17.74 0.61 24.36
N GLY A 52 -16.69 0.27 25.10
CA GLY A 52 -16.77 -0.08 26.52
C GLY A 52 -17.36 -1.46 26.85
N LYS A 53 -17.66 -2.30 25.86
CA LYS A 53 -18.14 -3.68 26.06
C LYS A 53 -17.10 -4.67 25.61
N VAL A 54 -16.93 -5.77 26.33
CA VAL A 54 -16.05 -6.87 25.94
C VAL A 54 -16.36 -7.31 24.53
N PHE A 55 -15.34 -7.40 23.70
CA PHE A 55 -15.44 -7.86 22.32
C PHE A 55 -15.03 -9.30 22.20
N SER A 56 -15.99 -10.18 21.93
CA SER A 56 -15.76 -11.62 21.84
C SER A 56 -16.63 -12.31 20.79
N GLY A 57 -16.36 -13.58 20.54
CA GLY A 57 -17.18 -14.44 19.69
C GLY A 57 -17.03 -14.19 18.19
N TYR A 58 -15.90 -13.62 17.74
CA TYR A 58 -15.52 -13.48 16.34
C TYR A 58 -14.35 -14.43 16.04
N ASN A 59 -14.40 -15.11 14.88
CA ASN A 59 -13.40 -16.10 14.49
C ASN A 59 -12.43 -15.51 13.45
N ALA A 60 -12.84 -14.45 12.75
CA ALA A 60 -12.02 -13.84 11.73
C ALA A 60 -12.26 -12.32 11.66
N ALA A 61 -11.22 -11.59 11.26
CA ALA A 61 -11.27 -10.16 11.00
C ALA A 61 -10.79 -9.83 9.57
N LEU A 62 -11.50 -8.91 8.91
CA LEU A 62 -11.10 -8.29 7.64
C LEU A 62 -10.66 -6.85 7.92
N PRO A 63 -9.34 -6.60 8.05
CA PRO A 63 -8.82 -5.26 8.29
C PRO A 63 -8.96 -4.38 7.04
N ARG A 64 -9.54 -3.18 7.22
CA ARG A 64 -9.58 -2.12 6.23
C ARG A 64 -8.95 -0.86 6.82
N ILE A 65 -7.65 -0.96 7.08
CA ILE A 65 -6.89 0.07 7.76
C ILE A 65 -6.43 1.12 6.75
N GLY A 66 -6.94 2.34 6.88
CA GLY A 66 -6.53 3.49 6.08
C GLY A 66 -5.20 4.09 6.54
N ALA A 67 -4.58 4.90 5.68
CA ALA A 67 -3.28 5.52 5.98
C ALA A 67 -3.30 6.40 7.23
N SER A 68 -4.39 7.16 7.44
CA SER A 68 -4.55 8.07 8.58
C SER A 68 -4.64 7.39 9.95
N ILE A 69 -4.90 6.08 9.98
CA ILE A 69 -5.07 5.32 11.23
C ILE A 69 -4.13 4.12 11.32
N THR A 70 -3.05 4.11 10.52
CA THR A 70 -2.16 2.94 10.41
C THR A 70 -1.66 2.48 11.78
N TYR A 71 -1.14 3.38 12.61
CA TYR A 71 -0.60 3.04 13.92
C TYR A 71 -1.64 2.33 14.82
N PHE A 72 -2.76 3.00 15.08
CA PHE A 72 -3.81 2.44 15.94
C PHE A 72 -4.51 1.24 15.29
N GLY A 73 -4.77 1.31 13.98
CA GLY A 73 -5.40 0.23 13.25
C GLY A 73 -4.59 -1.06 13.26
N THR A 74 -3.27 -0.98 13.09
CA THR A 74 -2.39 -2.16 13.19
C THR A 74 -2.28 -2.66 14.64
N ALA A 75 -2.35 -1.78 15.65
CA ALA A 75 -2.42 -2.21 17.05
C ALA A 75 -3.68 -3.03 17.32
N VAL A 76 -4.84 -2.58 16.83
CA VAL A 76 -6.10 -3.35 16.95
C VAL A 76 -5.99 -4.69 16.22
N VAL A 77 -5.46 -4.73 15.00
CA VAL A 77 -5.27 -5.99 14.25
C VAL A 77 -4.34 -6.94 15.01
N ARG A 78 -3.24 -6.43 15.56
CA ARG A 78 -2.31 -7.23 16.38
C ARG A 78 -3.00 -7.80 17.62
N GLN A 79 -3.90 -7.04 18.25
CA GLN A 79 -4.65 -7.57 19.38
C GLN A 79 -5.59 -8.70 18.98
N PHE A 80 -6.24 -8.63 17.82
CA PHE A 80 -6.97 -9.78 17.26
C PHE A 80 -6.06 -11.00 17.09
N GLU A 81 -4.83 -10.79 16.60
CA GLU A 81 -3.83 -11.87 16.44
C GLU A 81 -3.44 -12.49 17.78
N GLN A 82 -3.26 -11.67 18.85
CA GLN A 82 -2.97 -12.17 20.21
C GLN A 82 -4.14 -12.91 20.84
N MET A 83 -5.36 -12.68 20.35
CA MET A 83 -6.58 -13.38 20.79
C MET A 83 -6.89 -14.60 19.90
N ASP A 84 -5.94 -15.10 19.11
CA ASP A 84 -6.06 -16.21 18.17
C ASP A 84 -7.20 -16.03 17.15
N VAL A 85 -7.59 -14.79 16.86
CA VAL A 85 -8.56 -14.48 15.82
C VAL A 85 -7.85 -14.36 14.46
N PHE A 86 -8.26 -15.15 13.49
CA PHE A 86 -7.71 -15.08 12.14
C PHE A 86 -7.87 -13.68 11.55
N THR A 87 -6.80 -13.09 11.03
CA THR A 87 -6.82 -11.83 10.29
C THR A 87 -6.48 -12.04 8.82
N ALA A 88 -7.30 -11.50 7.91
CA ALA A 88 -7.08 -11.65 6.47
C ALA A 88 -5.73 -11.06 6.02
N ASN A 89 -5.31 -9.97 6.65
CA ASN A 89 -3.97 -9.42 6.55
C ASN A 89 -3.40 -9.25 7.95
N SER A 90 -2.15 -9.64 8.16
CA SER A 90 -1.48 -9.46 9.45
C SER A 90 -1.18 -7.99 9.74
N SER A 91 -1.08 -7.66 11.03
CA SER A 91 -0.67 -6.33 11.47
C SER A 91 0.71 -5.95 10.92
N THR A 92 1.63 -6.91 10.89
CA THR A 92 2.98 -6.74 10.31
C THR A 92 2.93 -6.49 8.81
N GLY A 93 2.16 -7.28 8.06
CA GLY A 93 2.01 -7.11 6.61
C GLY A 93 1.42 -5.75 6.24
N ILE A 94 0.39 -5.30 6.99
CA ILE A 94 -0.18 -3.97 6.81
C ILE A 94 0.87 -2.89 7.10
N GLY A 95 1.60 -2.99 8.21
CA GLY A 95 2.65 -2.04 8.58
C GLY A 95 3.77 -1.96 7.54
N ASN A 96 4.27 -3.09 7.09
CA ASN A 96 5.31 -3.19 6.06
C ASN A 96 4.88 -2.51 4.75
N SER A 97 3.64 -2.75 4.30
CA SER A 97 3.14 -2.20 3.04
C SER A 97 2.81 -0.69 3.11
N ARG A 98 2.61 -0.15 4.31
CA ARG A 98 2.34 1.29 4.51
C ARG A 98 3.60 2.14 4.50
N ASP A 99 4.70 1.62 4.94
CA ASP A 99 6.01 2.26 4.91
C ASP A 99 6.66 2.02 3.55
N LYS A 100 6.72 3.06 2.69
CA LYS A 100 7.26 2.97 1.33
C LYS A 100 8.72 2.50 1.31
N LEU A 101 9.54 3.02 2.22
CA LEU A 101 10.96 2.64 2.26
C LEU A 101 11.12 1.18 2.70
N ARG A 102 10.43 0.78 3.75
CA ARG A 102 10.44 -0.61 4.24
C ARG A 102 9.91 -1.58 3.19
N CYS A 103 8.83 -1.22 2.51
CA CYS A 103 8.28 -2.01 1.39
C CYS A 103 9.36 -2.26 0.33
N MET A 104 10.02 -1.21 -0.14
CA MET A 104 11.07 -1.32 -1.16
C MET A 104 12.29 -2.09 -0.66
N GLN A 105 12.72 -1.91 0.60
CA GLN A 105 13.80 -2.69 1.21
C GLN A 105 13.48 -4.19 1.26
N ILE A 106 12.25 -4.55 1.61
CA ILE A 106 11.81 -5.96 1.64
C ILE A 106 11.79 -6.53 0.22
N LEU A 107 11.14 -5.85 -0.73
CA LEU A 107 11.01 -6.35 -2.11
C LEU A 107 12.36 -6.45 -2.82
N SER A 108 13.28 -5.52 -2.59
CA SER A 108 14.61 -5.52 -3.22
C SER A 108 15.43 -6.77 -2.93
N ARG A 109 15.24 -7.39 -1.76
CA ARG A 109 15.91 -8.65 -1.39
C ARG A 109 15.40 -9.87 -2.13
N HIS A 110 14.19 -9.79 -2.70
CA HIS A 110 13.47 -10.95 -3.23
C HIS A 110 13.38 -11.00 -4.76
N GLN A 111 14.25 -10.26 -5.44
CA GLN A 111 14.29 -10.23 -6.92
C GLN A 111 12.93 -9.87 -7.56
N ILE A 112 12.17 -9.01 -6.90
CA ILE A 112 10.99 -8.40 -7.49
C ILE A 112 11.45 -7.22 -8.34
N GLY A 113 10.99 -7.16 -9.59
CA GLY A 113 11.24 -6.01 -10.45
C GLY A 113 10.75 -4.72 -9.79
N MET A 114 11.64 -3.73 -9.71
CA MET A 114 11.31 -2.43 -9.12
C MET A 114 12.18 -1.34 -9.75
N PRO A 115 11.68 -0.11 -9.93
CA PRO A 115 12.51 0.96 -10.43
C PRO A 115 13.64 1.25 -9.45
N GLN A 116 14.86 1.41 -9.97
CA GLN A 116 16.01 1.72 -9.13
C GLN A 116 15.71 2.94 -8.24
N THR A 117 15.91 2.78 -6.94
CA THR A 117 15.49 3.75 -5.93
C THR A 117 16.59 3.97 -4.92
N THR A 118 16.82 5.21 -4.56
CA THR A 118 17.77 5.60 -3.51
C THR A 118 17.05 6.47 -2.47
N PHE A 119 17.27 6.20 -1.19
CA PHE A 119 16.88 7.07 -0.10
C PHE A 119 18.01 8.04 0.22
N VAL A 120 17.71 9.34 0.30
CA VAL A 120 18.69 10.41 0.50
C VAL A 120 18.31 11.24 1.70
N ARG A 121 19.30 11.50 2.56
CA ARG A 121 19.13 12.36 3.74
C ARG A 121 20.13 13.50 3.79
N ASN A 122 21.37 13.27 3.34
CA ASN A 122 22.41 14.29 3.33
C ASN A 122 22.44 15.03 2.00
N LYS A 123 22.72 16.33 2.05
CA LYS A 123 22.86 17.17 0.84
C LYS A 123 23.99 16.67 -0.08
N SER A 124 25.13 16.27 0.47
CA SER A 124 26.25 15.72 -0.28
C SER A 124 25.94 14.45 -1.08
N ASP A 125 24.89 13.72 -0.69
CA ASP A 125 24.52 12.46 -1.32
C ASP A 125 23.47 12.63 -2.44
N VAL A 126 22.96 13.85 -2.64
CA VAL A 126 21.85 14.11 -3.60
C VAL A 126 22.29 13.83 -5.03
N LEU A 127 23.37 14.47 -5.49
CA LEU A 127 23.91 14.24 -6.84
C LEU A 127 24.30 12.78 -7.07
N PRO A 128 25.10 12.15 -6.19
CA PRO A 128 25.42 10.73 -6.34
C PRO A 128 24.19 9.82 -6.35
N ALA A 129 23.12 10.18 -5.65
CA ALA A 129 21.87 9.43 -5.65
C ALA A 129 21.14 9.53 -7.00
N ILE A 130 21.06 10.73 -7.58
CA ILE A 130 20.48 10.94 -8.90
C ILE A 130 21.27 10.16 -9.96
N GLU A 131 22.59 10.19 -9.90
CA GLU A 131 23.45 9.42 -10.81
C GLU A 131 23.22 7.91 -10.68
N ARG A 132 23.17 7.39 -9.44
CA ARG A 132 22.94 5.96 -9.18
C ARG A 132 21.62 5.45 -9.75
N VAL A 133 20.56 6.26 -9.78
CA VAL A 133 19.29 5.84 -10.39
C VAL A 133 19.23 6.05 -11.90
N GLY A 134 20.36 6.44 -12.53
CA GLY A 134 20.50 6.57 -13.98
C GLY A 134 20.36 8.01 -14.51
N GLY A 135 20.43 9.02 -13.65
CA GLY A 135 20.30 10.41 -14.00
C GLY A 135 18.84 10.88 -14.18
N ALA A 136 18.68 12.15 -14.54
CA ALA A 136 17.35 12.69 -14.83
C ALA A 136 16.83 12.20 -16.21
N PRO A 137 15.51 12.09 -16.39
CA PRO A 137 14.45 12.45 -15.44
C PRO A 137 14.32 11.47 -14.28
N VAL A 138 14.01 11.99 -13.07
CA VAL A 138 13.79 11.18 -11.87
C VAL A 138 12.45 11.50 -11.21
N VAL A 139 11.90 10.53 -10.49
CA VAL A 139 10.72 10.72 -9.65
C VAL A 139 11.16 10.87 -8.20
N ILE A 140 10.79 11.98 -7.59
CA ILE A 140 11.01 12.28 -6.18
C ILE A 140 9.73 11.95 -5.44
N LYS A 141 9.81 11.08 -4.42
CA LYS A 141 8.65 10.64 -3.62
C LYS A 141 8.87 10.99 -2.16
N LEU A 142 7.92 11.71 -1.57
CA LEU A 142 7.86 11.85 -0.12
C LEU A 142 7.52 10.50 0.52
N LEU A 143 8.18 10.16 1.62
CA LEU A 143 7.84 8.96 2.41
C LEU A 143 6.44 9.10 3.00
N GLU A 144 6.11 10.28 3.48
CA GLU A 144 4.78 10.60 3.99
C GLU A 144 3.90 11.14 2.84
N GLY A 145 2.73 10.59 2.68
CA GLY A 145 1.79 10.97 1.62
C GLY A 145 1.14 9.77 0.93
N THR A 146 -0.07 9.99 0.44
CA THR A 146 -0.89 8.97 -0.22
C THR A 146 -1.52 9.54 -1.50
N GLN A 147 -2.05 8.67 -2.37
CA GLN A 147 -2.83 9.06 -3.56
C GLN A 147 -2.08 10.00 -4.54
N GLY A 148 -0.76 9.83 -4.67
CA GLY A 148 0.07 10.66 -5.54
C GLY A 148 0.41 12.06 -4.99
N VAL A 149 0.04 12.36 -3.74
CA VAL A 149 0.54 13.55 -3.05
C VAL A 149 2.00 13.32 -2.69
N GLY A 150 2.87 14.31 -2.99
CA GLY A 150 4.31 14.20 -2.75
C GLY A 150 5.06 13.30 -3.75
N VAL A 151 4.53 13.13 -4.96
CA VAL A 151 5.22 12.50 -6.10
C VAL A 151 5.50 13.57 -7.14
N ILE A 152 6.76 13.84 -7.42
CA ILE A 152 7.22 14.94 -8.29
C ILE A 152 8.15 14.38 -9.36
N LEU A 153 7.90 14.69 -10.63
CA LEU A 153 8.81 14.42 -11.72
C LEU A 153 9.78 15.58 -11.87
N ALA A 154 11.07 15.30 -11.81
CA ALA A 154 12.13 16.26 -12.07
C ALA A 154 12.84 15.90 -13.39
N GLU A 155 12.66 16.73 -14.39
CA GLU A 155 13.13 16.45 -15.75
C GLU A 155 14.62 16.72 -15.93
N THR A 156 15.23 17.51 -15.06
CA THR A 156 16.67 17.79 -15.07
C THR A 156 17.30 17.60 -13.70
N VAL A 157 18.60 17.35 -13.67
CA VAL A 157 19.37 17.21 -12.43
C VAL A 157 19.24 18.45 -11.55
N LYS A 158 19.35 19.65 -12.12
CA LYS A 158 19.23 20.94 -11.39
C LYS A 158 17.86 21.08 -10.71
N ILE A 159 16.78 20.72 -11.41
CA ILE A 159 15.44 20.74 -10.84
C ILE A 159 15.32 19.70 -9.70
N ALA A 160 15.87 18.51 -9.89
CA ALA A 160 15.86 17.47 -8.87
C ALA A 160 16.60 17.91 -7.60
N GLU A 161 17.79 18.48 -7.74
CA GLU A 161 18.57 19.03 -6.62
C GLU A 161 17.78 20.10 -5.86
N ALA A 162 17.27 21.11 -6.56
CA ALA A 162 16.51 22.21 -5.94
C ALA A 162 15.28 21.71 -5.16
N ILE A 163 14.55 20.73 -5.73
CA ILE A 163 13.40 20.13 -5.06
C ILE A 163 13.84 19.37 -3.80
N ILE A 164 14.86 18.52 -3.89
CA ILE A 164 15.33 17.72 -2.76
C ILE A 164 15.87 18.60 -1.66
N GLU A 165 16.67 19.62 -1.98
CA GLU A 165 17.19 20.60 -1.02
C GLU A 165 16.04 21.32 -0.29
N THR A 166 15.02 21.76 -1.03
CA THR A 166 13.82 22.39 -0.45
C THR A 166 13.10 21.46 0.51
N LEU A 167 12.91 20.18 0.12
CA LEU A 167 12.27 19.18 0.98
C LEU A 167 13.10 18.85 2.22
N HIS A 168 14.42 18.76 2.09
CA HIS A 168 15.33 18.55 3.22
C HIS A 168 15.33 19.74 4.19
N SER A 169 15.23 20.98 3.70
CA SER A 169 15.16 22.17 4.58
C SER A 169 13.92 22.14 5.48
N THR A 170 12.84 21.50 5.03
CA THR A 170 11.61 21.25 5.80
C THR A 170 11.61 19.88 6.51
N ARG A 171 12.77 19.23 6.63
CA ARG A 171 12.97 17.91 7.29
C ARG A 171 12.17 16.76 6.68
N GLN A 172 11.78 16.88 5.41
CA GLN A 172 11.09 15.81 4.72
C GLN A 172 12.06 14.72 4.29
N ASN A 173 11.64 13.47 4.43
CA ASN A 173 12.38 12.31 3.94
C ASN A 173 11.95 12.01 2.51
N VAL A 174 12.91 11.82 1.60
CA VAL A 174 12.64 11.62 0.18
C VAL A 174 13.29 10.36 -0.38
N LEU A 175 12.58 9.75 -1.33
CA LEU A 175 13.12 8.73 -2.22
C LEU A 175 13.36 9.37 -3.59
N VAL A 176 14.50 9.09 -4.18
CA VAL A 176 14.81 9.37 -5.58
C VAL A 176 14.71 8.06 -6.35
N GLN A 177 13.90 8.04 -7.39
CA GLN A 177 13.59 6.83 -8.14
C GLN A 177 13.76 7.08 -9.63
N LYS A 178 14.30 6.09 -10.35
CA LYS A 178 14.37 6.09 -11.81
C LYS A 178 12.98 6.32 -12.41
N PHE A 179 12.88 7.24 -13.36
CA PHE A 179 11.65 7.41 -14.12
C PHE A 179 11.52 6.31 -15.17
N VAL A 180 10.44 5.57 -15.14
CA VAL A 180 10.11 4.53 -16.12
C VAL A 180 9.35 5.21 -17.27
N ALA A 181 10.05 5.58 -18.32
CA ALA A 181 9.51 6.38 -19.42
C ALA A 181 8.40 5.64 -20.18
N GLU A 182 8.51 4.33 -20.31
CA GLU A 182 7.55 3.46 -20.98
C GLU A 182 6.17 3.47 -20.33
N SER A 183 6.16 3.68 -19.01
CA SER A 183 4.94 3.77 -18.21
C SER A 183 4.45 5.19 -17.97
N ARG A 184 4.99 6.20 -18.67
CA ARG A 184 4.59 7.59 -18.45
C ARG A 184 3.07 7.75 -18.48
N GLY A 185 2.50 8.18 -17.36
CA GLY A 185 1.05 8.36 -17.21
C GLY A 185 0.23 7.08 -17.14
N ARG A 186 0.86 5.92 -17.03
CA ARG A 186 0.16 4.62 -16.95
C ARG A 186 0.71 3.77 -15.82
N ASP A 187 -0.14 3.00 -15.20
CA ASP A 187 0.23 1.89 -14.33
C ASP A 187 -0.81 0.78 -14.35
N VAL A 188 -0.42 -0.35 -13.85
CA VAL A 188 -1.27 -1.53 -13.68
C VAL A 188 -1.51 -1.74 -12.20
N ARG A 189 -2.76 -1.94 -11.81
CA ARG A 189 -3.13 -2.39 -10.46
C ARG A 189 -3.70 -3.78 -10.51
N ALA A 190 -3.01 -4.75 -9.91
CA ALA A 190 -3.49 -6.10 -9.70
C ALA A 190 -4.13 -6.22 -8.30
N PHE A 191 -5.28 -6.88 -8.22
CA PHE A 191 -5.91 -7.22 -6.94
C PHE A 191 -5.65 -8.69 -6.63
N VAL A 192 -4.84 -8.93 -5.62
CA VAL A 192 -4.41 -10.26 -5.18
C VAL A 192 -5.27 -10.72 -4.02
N VAL A 193 -5.73 -11.97 -4.07
CA VAL A 193 -6.37 -12.66 -2.95
C VAL A 193 -5.74 -14.06 -2.83
N GLY A 194 -5.05 -14.29 -1.72
CA GLY A 194 -4.30 -15.53 -1.49
C GLY A 194 -3.12 -15.67 -2.45
N ASP A 195 -3.22 -16.63 -3.33
CA ASP A 195 -2.20 -17.04 -4.30
C ASP A 195 -2.50 -16.64 -5.76
N ARG A 196 -3.49 -15.79 -5.97
CA ARG A 196 -3.92 -15.42 -7.33
C ARG A 196 -4.36 -13.98 -7.47
N VAL A 197 -4.22 -13.46 -8.67
CA VAL A 197 -4.83 -12.19 -9.10
C VAL A 197 -6.29 -12.46 -9.45
N VAL A 198 -7.20 -11.77 -8.77
CA VAL A 198 -8.66 -11.92 -8.97
C VAL A 198 -9.26 -10.82 -9.85
N ALA A 199 -8.57 -9.70 -10.00
CA ALA A 199 -8.92 -8.62 -10.90
C ALA A 199 -7.70 -7.76 -11.21
N ALA A 200 -7.69 -7.11 -12.37
CA ALA A 200 -6.67 -6.14 -12.70
C ALA A 200 -7.26 -4.98 -13.50
N MET A 201 -6.62 -3.82 -13.38
CA MET A 201 -6.94 -2.64 -14.17
C MET A 201 -5.67 -1.91 -14.58
N ARG A 202 -5.71 -1.30 -15.75
CA ARG A 202 -4.77 -0.26 -16.16
C ARG A 202 -5.36 1.09 -15.80
N ARG A 203 -4.55 1.95 -15.19
CA ARG A 203 -4.90 3.34 -14.96
C ARG A 203 -4.10 4.22 -15.90
N THR A 204 -4.75 5.17 -16.53
CA THR A 204 -4.13 6.08 -17.49
C THR A 204 -4.44 7.53 -17.08
N ALA A 205 -3.40 8.33 -16.93
CA ALA A 205 -3.51 9.76 -16.67
C ALA A 205 -4.17 10.49 -17.84
N GLN A 206 -4.71 11.67 -17.59
CA GLN A 206 -5.28 12.52 -18.63
C GLN A 206 -4.41 13.77 -18.84
N GLY A 207 -4.36 14.23 -20.08
CA GLY A 207 -3.58 15.40 -20.46
C GLY A 207 -2.07 15.20 -20.26
N GLN A 208 -1.42 16.19 -19.64
CA GLN A 208 0.03 16.17 -19.38
C GLN A 208 0.41 15.59 -18.00
N GLU A 209 -0.57 15.09 -17.23
CA GLU A 209 -0.30 14.48 -15.94
C GLU A 209 0.46 13.16 -16.12
N PHE A 210 1.53 12.95 -15.36
CA PHE A 210 2.31 11.71 -15.39
C PHE A 210 1.86 10.67 -14.33
N ARG A 211 1.03 11.10 -13.38
CA ARG A 211 0.47 10.23 -12.32
C ARG A 211 -0.88 9.68 -12.75
N SER A 212 -1.00 8.37 -12.82
CA SER A 212 -2.18 7.62 -13.31
C SER A 212 -3.34 7.53 -12.30
N ASN A 213 -3.22 8.12 -11.11
CA ASN A 213 -4.20 7.99 -10.04
C ASN A 213 -5.60 8.46 -10.45
N VAL A 214 -6.63 7.61 -10.27
CA VAL A 214 -8.02 7.92 -10.60
C VAL A 214 -8.54 9.17 -9.87
N HIS A 215 -8.10 9.39 -8.61
CA HIS A 215 -8.46 10.60 -7.85
C HIS A 215 -7.94 11.91 -8.46
N ARG A 216 -7.02 11.82 -9.42
CA ARG A 216 -6.50 12.96 -10.19
C ARG A 216 -7.09 13.05 -11.60
N GLY A 217 -8.20 12.35 -11.84
CA GLY A 217 -8.87 12.33 -13.13
C GLY A 217 -8.40 11.21 -14.08
N GLY A 218 -7.53 10.32 -13.63
CA GLY A 218 -7.11 9.17 -14.42
C GLY A 218 -8.28 8.25 -14.75
N LYS A 219 -8.24 7.63 -15.93
CA LYS A 219 -9.19 6.60 -16.35
C LYS A 219 -8.70 5.22 -15.91
N ALA A 220 -9.62 4.36 -15.53
CA ALA A 220 -9.34 2.96 -15.21
C ALA A 220 -10.10 2.05 -16.18
N GLU A 221 -9.41 1.07 -16.73
CA GLU A 221 -10.00 0.03 -17.57
C GLU A 221 -9.61 -1.36 -17.04
N ALA A 222 -10.54 -2.31 -17.08
CA ALA A 222 -10.25 -3.69 -16.74
C ALA A 222 -9.33 -4.30 -17.80
N ILE A 223 -8.32 -5.05 -17.36
CA ILE A 223 -7.37 -5.74 -18.26
C ILE A 223 -7.12 -7.16 -17.79
N GLU A 224 -6.68 -8.00 -18.72
CA GLU A 224 -6.07 -9.28 -18.41
C GLU A 224 -4.55 -9.11 -18.29
N LEU A 225 -3.96 -9.76 -17.29
CA LEU A 225 -2.51 -9.73 -17.08
C LEU A 225 -1.86 -10.98 -17.69
N ASN A 226 -0.67 -10.81 -18.25
CA ASN A 226 0.20 -11.93 -18.55
C ASN A 226 0.78 -12.54 -17.28
N ASP A 227 1.44 -13.70 -17.41
CA ASP A 227 1.92 -14.47 -16.27
C ASP A 227 3.03 -13.75 -15.50
N ALA A 228 3.88 -12.94 -16.16
CA ALA A 228 4.91 -12.17 -15.49
C ALA A 228 4.32 -11.14 -14.52
N PHE A 229 3.26 -10.42 -14.90
CA PHE A 229 2.56 -9.48 -14.04
C PHE A 229 1.80 -10.18 -12.92
N LYS A 230 1.17 -11.34 -13.20
CA LYS A 230 0.49 -12.13 -12.17
C LYS A 230 1.47 -12.65 -11.13
N ASP A 231 2.60 -13.21 -11.56
CA ASP A 231 3.66 -13.71 -10.67
C ASP A 231 4.22 -12.59 -9.79
N ALA A 232 4.62 -11.47 -10.40
CA ALA A 232 5.15 -10.32 -9.67
C ALA A 232 4.17 -9.81 -8.62
N ALA A 233 2.88 -9.72 -8.95
CA ALA A 233 1.85 -9.26 -8.03
C ALA A 233 1.65 -10.22 -6.86
N VAL A 234 1.51 -11.52 -7.12
CA VAL A 234 1.28 -12.56 -6.11
C VAL A 234 2.49 -12.67 -5.18
N ARG A 235 3.69 -12.78 -5.73
CA ARG A 235 4.93 -12.85 -4.95
C ARG A 235 5.12 -11.61 -4.08
N SER A 236 4.88 -10.41 -4.62
CA SER A 236 4.97 -9.18 -3.84
C SER A 236 4.00 -9.18 -2.65
N ALA A 237 2.75 -9.59 -2.84
CA ALA A 237 1.77 -9.69 -1.75
C ALA A 237 2.22 -10.70 -0.69
N GLN A 238 2.69 -11.88 -1.09
CA GLN A 238 3.17 -12.95 -0.18
C GLN A 238 4.41 -12.52 0.60
N ILE A 239 5.42 -11.94 -0.06
CA ILE A 239 6.64 -11.42 0.56
C ILE A 239 6.32 -10.36 1.62
N MET A 240 5.34 -9.50 1.34
CA MET A 240 4.87 -8.49 2.30
C MET A 240 4.02 -9.06 3.44
N GLY A 241 3.67 -10.34 3.41
CA GLY A 241 2.80 -10.98 4.40
C GLY A 241 1.31 -10.61 4.25
N LEU A 242 0.88 -10.31 3.03
CA LEU A 242 -0.49 -9.92 2.72
C LEU A 242 -1.22 -11.01 1.96
N ARG A 243 -2.42 -11.37 2.41
CA ARG A 243 -3.34 -12.28 1.70
C ARG A 243 -4.33 -11.54 0.79
N VAL A 244 -4.55 -10.25 1.07
CA VAL A 244 -5.39 -9.39 0.23
C VAL A 244 -4.62 -8.10 -0.02
N ALA A 245 -4.26 -7.85 -1.26
CA ALA A 245 -3.45 -6.68 -1.63
C ALA A 245 -3.85 -6.09 -2.98
N GLY A 246 -3.74 -4.78 -3.10
CA GLY A 246 -3.66 -4.10 -4.39
C GLY A 246 -2.19 -3.81 -4.69
N VAL A 247 -1.64 -4.43 -5.72
CA VAL A 247 -0.25 -4.26 -6.14
C VAL A 247 -0.22 -3.34 -7.35
N ASP A 248 0.50 -2.23 -7.20
CA ASP A 248 0.70 -1.26 -8.29
C ASP A 248 2.01 -1.58 -9.01
N MET A 249 1.98 -1.64 -10.31
CA MET A 249 3.12 -2.01 -11.15
C MET A 249 3.25 -1.07 -12.35
N LEU A 250 4.48 -0.76 -12.71
CA LEU A 250 4.81 -0.08 -13.94
C LEU A 250 5.12 -1.10 -15.04
N GLU A 251 4.77 -0.75 -16.27
CA GLU A 251 5.08 -1.51 -17.48
C GLU A 251 6.44 -1.04 -18.00
N ALA A 252 7.52 -1.70 -17.61
CA ALA A 252 8.87 -1.40 -18.08
C ALA A 252 9.31 -2.36 -19.18
N GLN A 253 10.37 -1.99 -19.90
CA GLN A 253 10.90 -2.78 -21.03
C GLN A 253 11.39 -4.16 -20.60
N ASP A 254 11.90 -4.27 -19.37
CA ASP A 254 12.41 -5.49 -18.75
C ASP A 254 11.34 -6.25 -17.92
N GLY A 255 10.08 -5.83 -18.00
CA GLY A 255 8.95 -6.48 -17.32
C GLY A 255 8.26 -5.62 -16.26
N PRO A 256 7.39 -6.23 -15.42
CA PRO A 256 6.67 -5.51 -14.38
C PRO A 256 7.59 -5.00 -13.29
N GLN A 257 7.42 -3.72 -12.89
CA GLN A 257 8.15 -3.10 -11.78
C GLN A 257 7.16 -2.60 -10.72
N VAL A 258 7.25 -3.15 -9.50
CA VAL A 258 6.36 -2.88 -8.35
C VAL A 258 6.72 -1.58 -7.63
#